data_d179718294d42af85303f65cc9150946
#
_entry.id   d179718294d42af85303f65cc9150946
#
_cell.length_a   1.000
_cell.length_b   1.000
_cell.length_c   1.000
_cell.angle_alpha   90.00
_cell.angle_beta   90.00
_cell.angle_gamma   90.00
#
_symmetry.space_group_name_H-M   'P 1'
#
loop_
_entity.id
_entity.type
_entity.pdbx_description
1 polymer ?
#
loop_
_entity_poly.entity_id
_entity_poly.type
_entity_poly.pdbx_seq_one_letter_code
_entity_poly.pdbx_strand_id
1 'polypeptide(L)'
;SGSIINMSSVAGLKGAASLSAYNATKGGVRLFTKGVALECAEARWPIRVNSVHPGIIDTPIWTKVNPELFSEGENAVDVEAMAEQGVPTGEVGYPRDIANGVLFLASDEASYITGTELVIDGGLSA
;
A
#
# COMPACT_ATOMS: atom_id res chain seq x y z
N SER A 1 -11.13 0.31 22.60
CA SER A 1 -11.23 0.17 21.15
C SER A 1 -9.89 0.49 20.48
N GLY A 2 -9.68 -0.08 19.30
CA GLY A 2 -8.43 0.14 18.58
C GLY A 2 -8.61 0.04 17.07
N SER A 3 -7.66 0.64 16.33
CA SER A 3 -7.54 0.52 14.90
C SER A 3 -6.08 0.19 14.57
N ILE A 4 -5.85 -1.00 14.01
CA ILE A 4 -4.55 -1.44 13.53
C ILE A 4 -4.53 -1.25 12.02
N ILE A 5 -3.50 -0.58 11.53
CA ILE A 5 -3.35 -0.28 10.10
C ILE A 5 -1.98 -0.79 9.66
N ASN A 6 -1.99 -1.79 8.79
CA ASN A 6 -0.78 -2.40 8.26
C ASN A 6 -0.46 -1.86 6.87
N MET A 7 0.80 -1.51 6.65
CA MET A 7 1.25 -0.99 5.36
C MET A 7 1.66 -2.13 4.43
N SER A 8 0.84 -2.35 3.40
CA SER A 8 1.18 -3.22 2.29
C SER A 8 1.67 -2.40 1.08
N SER A 9 1.21 -2.73 -0.10
CA SER A 9 1.56 -2.10 -1.38
C SER A 9 0.60 -2.61 -2.45
N VAL A 10 0.54 -1.95 -3.59
CA VAL A 10 -0.03 -2.56 -4.81
C VAL A 10 0.67 -3.88 -5.16
N ALA A 11 1.93 -4.04 -4.78
CA ALA A 11 2.66 -5.30 -4.90
C ALA A 11 2.11 -6.43 -4.00
N GLY A 12 1.25 -6.11 -3.05
CA GLY A 12 0.47 -7.09 -2.28
C GLY A 12 -0.84 -7.50 -2.96
N LEU A 13 -1.22 -6.82 -4.05
CA LEU A 13 -2.43 -7.08 -4.81
C LEU A 13 -2.15 -7.77 -6.15
N LYS A 14 -1.04 -7.45 -6.79
CA LYS A 14 -0.64 -8.02 -8.07
C LYS A 14 0.86 -8.23 -8.16
N GLY A 15 1.26 -9.19 -8.98
CA GLY A 15 2.66 -9.49 -9.22
C GLY A 15 3.34 -8.45 -10.12
N ALA A 16 4.64 -8.30 -9.94
CA ALA A 16 5.51 -7.54 -10.83
C ALA A 16 6.80 -8.32 -11.06
N ALA A 17 7.28 -8.28 -12.29
CA ALA A 17 8.56 -8.91 -12.63
C ALA A 17 9.69 -8.32 -11.77
N SER A 18 10.63 -9.16 -11.37
CA SER A 18 11.78 -8.81 -10.51
C SER A 18 11.42 -8.44 -9.06
N LEU A 19 10.15 -8.54 -8.65
CA LEU A 19 9.66 -8.20 -7.32
C LEU A 19 9.03 -9.39 -6.58
N SER A 20 9.36 -10.64 -6.92
CA SER A 20 8.71 -11.82 -6.34
C SER A 20 8.82 -11.88 -4.82
N ALA A 21 9.99 -11.59 -4.25
CA ALA A 21 10.17 -11.54 -2.80
C ALA A 21 9.36 -10.40 -2.15
N TYR A 22 9.35 -9.23 -2.76
CA TYR A 22 8.55 -8.09 -2.31
C TYR A 22 7.05 -8.38 -2.40
N ASN A 23 6.60 -9.01 -3.50
CA ASN A 23 5.23 -9.48 -3.63
C ASN A 23 4.84 -10.46 -2.50
N ALA A 24 5.73 -11.39 -2.15
CA ALA A 24 5.49 -12.34 -1.08
C ALA A 24 5.30 -11.64 0.28
N THR A 25 6.17 -10.66 0.61
CA THR A 25 6.07 -9.93 1.87
C THR A 25 4.81 -9.08 1.94
N LYS A 26 4.51 -8.34 0.89
CA LYS A 26 3.35 -7.43 0.87
C LYS A 26 2.02 -8.18 0.70
N GLY A 27 2.00 -9.26 -0.05
CA GLY A 27 0.88 -10.20 -0.10
C GLY A 27 0.63 -10.88 1.25
N GLY A 28 1.71 -11.23 1.95
CA GLY A 28 1.65 -11.75 3.32
C GLY A 28 1.00 -10.74 4.28
N VAL A 29 1.39 -9.47 4.23
CA VAL A 29 0.78 -8.40 5.03
C VAL A 29 -0.72 -8.29 4.76
N ARG A 30 -1.12 -8.37 3.49
CA ARG A 30 -2.54 -8.33 3.09
C ARG A 30 -3.37 -9.41 3.76
N LEU A 31 -2.97 -10.68 3.62
CA LEU A 31 -3.73 -11.79 4.19
C LEU A 31 -3.57 -11.91 5.71
N PHE A 32 -2.41 -11.61 6.25
CA PHE A 32 -2.21 -11.51 7.69
C PHE A 32 -3.20 -10.52 8.33
N THR A 33 -3.37 -9.35 7.73
CA THR A 33 -4.32 -8.33 8.18
C THR A 33 -5.75 -8.88 8.25
N LYS A 34 -6.18 -9.63 7.24
CA LYS A 34 -7.51 -10.25 7.21
C LYS A 34 -7.66 -11.32 8.30
N GLY A 35 -6.66 -12.14 8.48
CA GLY A 35 -6.65 -13.17 9.53
C GLY A 35 -6.81 -12.53 10.92
N VAL A 36 -5.99 -11.53 11.24
CA VAL A 36 -6.05 -10.84 12.53
C VAL A 36 -7.39 -10.11 12.72
N ALA A 37 -7.92 -9.50 11.66
CA ALA A 37 -9.25 -8.86 11.73
C ALA A 37 -10.35 -9.85 12.13
N LEU A 38 -10.32 -11.06 11.57
CA LEU A 38 -11.30 -12.10 11.88
C LEU A 38 -11.08 -12.67 13.29
N GLU A 39 -9.85 -12.84 13.73
CA GLU A 39 -9.54 -13.27 15.11
C GLU A 39 -10.07 -12.25 16.13
N CYS A 40 -9.84 -10.94 15.88
CA CYS A 40 -10.40 -9.89 16.74
C CYS A 40 -11.93 -9.91 16.77
N ALA A 41 -12.55 -10.13 15.61
CA ALA A 41 -14.00 -10.19 15.50
C ALA A 41 -14.59 -11.42 16.23
N GLU A 42 -13.96 -12.58 16.08
CA GLU A 42 -14.38 -13.82 16.77
C GLU A 42 -14.26 -13.66 18.30
N ALA A 43 -13.19 -13.04 18.76
CA ALA A 43 -12.97 -12.74 20.18
C ALA A 43 -13.86 -11.61 20.71
N ARG A 44 -14.66 -10.96 19.84
CA ARG A 44 -15.48 -9.79 20.20
C ARG A 44 -14.68 -8.63 20.76
N TRP A 45 -13.43 -8.50 20.36
CA TRP A 45 -12.62 -7.34 20.74
C TRP A 45 -13.00 -6.12 19.88
N PRO A 46 -13.11 -4.93 20.48
CA PRO A 46 -13.43 -3.72 19.73
C PRO A 46 -12.18 -3.18 18.98
N ILE A 47 -11.60 -4.01 18.13
CA ILE A 47 -10.38 -3.72 17.38
C ILE A 47 -10.67 -3.95 15.90
N ARG A 48 -10.40 -2.95 15.08
CA ARG A 48 -10.47 -3.03 13.62
C ARG A 48 -9.05 -3.20 13.06
N VAL A 49 -8.89 -3.99 12.01
CA VAL A 49 -7.59 -4.25 11.40
C VAL A 49 -7.73 -4.16 9.88
N ASN A 50 -7.03 -3.23 9.27
CA ASN A 50 -7.09 -2.98 7.83
C ASN A 50 -5.70 -2.80 7.24
N SER A 51 -5.56 -2.98 5.93
CA SER A 51 -4.31 -2.73 5.22
C SER A 51 -4.44 -1.56 4.25
N VAL A 52 -3.34 -0.83 4.08
CA VAL A 52 -3.21 0.25 3.09
C VAL A 52 -2.26 -0.21 1.99
N HIS A 53 -2.63 0.04 0.75
CA HIS A 53 -1.90 -0.41 -0.44
C HIS A 53 -1.51 0.81 -1.29
N PRO A 54 -0.38 1.46 -0.98
CA PRO A 54 0.14 2.56 -1.79
C PRO A 54 0.58 2.09 -3.18
N GLY A 55 0.39 2.95 -4.17
CA GLY A 55 1.00 2.83 -5.48
C GLY A 55 2.38 3.47 -5.53
N ILE A 56 2.62 4.24 -6.57
CA ILE A 56 3.88 4.98 -6.77
C ILE A 56 3.81 6.28 -5.97
N ILE A 57 4.54 6.34 -4.86
CA ILE A 57 4.54 7.47 -3.93
C ILE A 57 5.94 8.08 -3.87
N ASP A 58 6.03 9.39 -3.99
CA ASP A 58 7.29 10.13 -3.91
C ASP A 58 7.82 10.12 -2.47
N THR A 59 8.73 9.19 -2.22
CA THR A 59 9.37 8.99 -0.91
C THR A 59 10.85 8.65 -1.07
N PRO A 60 11.65 8.75 0.00
CA PRO A 60 13.05 8.32 -0.04
C PRO A 60 13.29 6.83 -0.35
N ILE A 61 12.26 5.99 -0.38
CA ILE A 61 12.41 4.57 -0.69
C ILE A 61 13.06 4.36 -2.06
N TRP A 62 12.79 5.25 -3.02
CA TRP A 62 13.31 5.16 -4.38
C TRP A 62 14.83 5.37 -4.47
N THR A 63 15.45 5.92 -3.44
CA THR A 63 16.91 6.02 -3.33
C THR A 63 17.56 4.72 -2.85
N LYS A 64 16.76 3.78 -2.35
CA LYS A 64 17.21 2.50 -1.78
C LYS A 64 16.94 1.31 -2.69
N VAL A 65 16.11 1.47 -3.71
CA VAL A 65 15.85 0.41 -4.69
C VAL A 65 16.90 0.45 -5.80
N ASN A 66 17.20 -0.72 -6.39
CA ASN A 66 18.11 -0.77 -7.52
C ASN A 66 17.50 -0.03 -8.72
N PRO A 67 18.14 1.05 -9.23
CA PRO A 67 17.61 1.80 -10.37
C PRO A 67 17.39 0.94 -11.62
N GLU A 68 18.18 -0.12 -11.81
CA GLU A 68 18.06 -1.04 -12.96
C GLU A 68 16.70 -1.74 -13.03
N LEU A 69 15.98 -1.84 -11.92
CA LEU A 69 14.64 -2.45 -11.87
C LEU A 69 13.56 -1.53 -12.41
N PHE A 70 13.78 -0.22 -12.43
CA PHE A 70 12.73 0.78 -12.69
C PHE A 70 13.10 1.84 -13.72
N SER A 71 14.38 1.95 -14.09
CA SER A 71 14.84 2.92 -15.07
C SER A 71 16.02 2.41 -15.87
N GLU A 72 16.15 2.87 -17.12
CA GLU A 72 17.35 2.66 -17.92
C GLU A 72 18.39 3.71 -17.53
N GLY A 73 19.54 3.30 -17.00
CA GLY A 73 20.66 4.17 -16.68
C GLY A 73 21.11 4.19 -15.23
N GLU A 74 22.23 4.88 -14.97
CA GLU A 74 22.94 4.89 -13.68
C GLU A 74 22.38 5.90 -12.66
N ASN A 75 21.35 6.66 -13.02
CA ASN A 75 20.79 7.72 -12.18
C ASN A 75 19.64 7.23 -11.31
N ALA A 76 19.37 7.98 -10.25
CA ALA A 76 18.22 7.73 -9.38
C ALA A 76 16.92 7.59 -10.19
N VAL A 77 15.99 6.77 -9.67
CA VAL A 77 14.67 6.59 -10.28
C VAL A 77 13.94 7.93 -10.37
N ASP A 78 13.52 8.30 -11.58
CA ASP A 78 12.62 9.43 -11.79
C ASP A 78 11.18 8.98 -11.55
N VAL A 79 10.70 9.22 -10.34
CA VAL A 79 9.40 8.77 -9.88
C VAL A 79 8.25 9.43 -10.66
N GLU A 80 8.41 10.73 -11.00
CA GLU A 80 7.40 11.47 -11.75
C GLU A 80 7.25 10.92 -13.16
N ALA A 81 8.37 10.68 -13.86
CA ALA A 81 8.35 10.08 -15.18
C ALA A 81 7.77 8.67 -15.17
N MET A 82 8.09 7.88 -14.14
CA MET A 82 7.54 6.53 -13.97
C MET A 82 6.03 6.57 -13.76
N ALA A 83 5.53 7.51 -12.97
CA ALA A 83 4.10 7.68 -12.73
C ALA A 83 3.36 8.17 -13.99
N GLU A 84 3.92 9.13 -14.71
CA GLU A 84 3.36 9.62 -15.96
C GLU A 84 3.13 8.50 -16.99
N GLN A 85 4.04 7.55 -17.05
CA GLN A 85 3.96 6.42 -17.99
C GLN A 85 3.12 5.25 -17.49
N GLY A 86 3.11 4.98 -16.18
CA GLY A 86 2.58 3.75 -15.59
C GLY A 86 1.30 3.91 -14.77
N VAL A 87 1.02 5.09 -14.22
CA VAL A 87 -0.16 5.33 -13.40
C VAL A 87 -1.30 5.86 -14.29
N PRO A 88 -2.52 5.30 -14.21
CA PRO A 88 -3.64 5.74 -15.06
C PRO A 88 -3.96 7.23 -14.95
N THR A 89 -3.83 7.83 -13.75
CA THR A 89 -4.01 9.28 -13.60
C THR A 89 -2.82 10.10 -14.13
N GLY A 90 -1.68 9.45 -14.40
CA GLY A 90 -0.46 10.10 -14.85
C GLY A 90 0.30 10.85 -13.76
N GLU A 91 -0.14 10.77 -12.52
CA GLU A 91 0.41 11.53 -11.42
C GLU A 91 1.06 10.62 -10.36
N VAL A 92 2.15 11.09 -9.76
CA VAL A 92 2.75 10.45 -8.59
C VAL A 92 1.93 10.80 -7.34
N GLY A 93 1.79 9.82 -6.44
CA GLY A 93 1.21 10.10 -5.14
C GLY A 93 2.24 10.72 -4.18
N TYR A 94 1.74 11.33 -3.12
CA TYR A 94 2.58 11.94 -2.08
C TYR A 94 2.30 11.30 -0.71
N PRO A 95 3.24 11.39 0.24
CA PRO A 95 3.03 10.86 1.60
C PRO A 95 1.72 11.32 2.25
N ARG A 96 1.27 12.54 1.96
CA ARG A 96 0.00 13.07 2.46
C ARG A 96 -1.19 12.25 2.00
N ASP A 97 -1.17 11.74 0.77
CA ASP A 97 -2.27 10.93 0.24
C ASP A 97 -2.44 9.65 1.05
N ILE A 98 -1.32 9.04 1.42
CA ILE A 98 -1.33 7.85 2.28
C ILE A 98 -1.73 8.21 3.71
N ALA A 99 -1.19 9.31 4.25
CA ALA A 99 -1.53 9.77 5.61
C ALA A 99 -3.04 10.04 5.77
N ASN A 100 -3.68 10.62 4.77
CA ASN A 100 -5.12 10.86 4.77
C ASN A 100 -5.92 9.55 4.82
N GLY A 101 -5.51 8.53 4.08
CA GLY A 101 -6.12 7.20 4.14
C GLY A 101 -5.94 6.54 5.51
N VAL A 102 -4.75 6.64 6.08
CA VAL A 102 -4.47 6.13 7.43
C VAL A 102 -5.32 6.86 8.48
N LEU A 103 -5.42 8.18 8.39
CA LEU A 103 -6.26 8.98 9.28
C LEU A 103 -7.73 8.55 9.23
N PHE A 104 -8.26 8.33 8.02
CA PHE A 104 -9.63 7.83 7.86
C PHE A 104 -9.83 6.48 8.53
N LEU A 105 -8.95 5.51 8.28
CA LEU A 105 -9.05 4.18 8.89
C LEU A 105 -8.85 4.21 10.41
N ALA A 106 -8.07 5.14 10.92
CA ALA A 106 -7.86 5.31 12.36
C ALA A 106 -9.06 5.96 13.07
N SER A 107 -9.87 6.71 12.33
CA SER A 107 -10.98 7.48 12.88
C SER A 107 -12.24 6.64 13.08
N ASP A 108 -13.18 7.18 13.87
CA ASP A 108 -14.49 6.57 14.08
C ASP A 108 -15.37 6.56 12.82
N GLU A 109 -15.02 7.36 11.82
CA GLU A 109 -15.72 7.34 10.52
C GLU A 109 -15.58 6.00 9.80
N ALA A 110 -14.52 5.24 10.12
CA ALA A 110 -14.30 3.90 9.62
C ALA A 110 -14.81 2.80 10.57
N SER A 111 -15.75 3.11 11.44
CA SER A 111 -16.20 2.22 12.54
C SER A 111 -16.75 0.86 12.08
N TYR A 112 -17.23 0.75 10.86
CA TYR A 112 -17.76 -0.50 10.30
C TYR A 112 -16.81 -1.15 9.27
N ILE A 113 -15.53 -0.74 9.27
CA ILE A 113 -14.52 -1.19 8.31
C ILE A 113 -13.45 -2.00 9.03
N THR A 114 -13.38 -3.30 8.75
CA THR A 114 -12.32 -4.20 9.23
C THR A 114 -12.05 -5.28 8.19
N GLY A 115 -10.81 -5.75 8.10
CA GLY A 115 -10.39 -6.78 7.15
C GLY A 115 -10.32 -6.33 5.69
N THR A 116 -10.34 -5.03 5.43
CA THR A 116 -10.32 -4.49 4.07
C THR A 116 -8.94 -4.02 3.62
N GLU A 117 -8.80 -3.86 2.31
CA GLU A 117 -7.69 -3.15 1.70
C GLU A 117 -8.14 -1.74 1.29
N LEU A 118 -7.41 -0.72 1.72
CA LEU A 118 -7.55 0.63 1.18
C LEU A 118 -6.44 0.88 0.16
N VAL A 119 -6.81 0.90 -1.11
CA VAL A 119 -5.88 1.11 -2.22
C VAL A 119 -5.78 2.60 -2.52
N ILE A 120 -4.54 3.12 -2.57
CA ILE A 120 -4.26 4.54 -2.84
C ILE A 120 -3.13 4.58 -3.88
N ASP A 121 -3.51 4.54 -5.17
CA ASP A 121 -2.55 4.23 -6.23
C ASP A 121 -2.81 4.93 -7.58
N GLY A 122 -3.71 5.87 -7.65
CA GLY A 122 -4.05 6.55 -8.90
C GLY A 122 -4.63 5.62 -9.98
N GLY A 123 -5.19 4.48 -9.58
CA GLY A 123 -5.76 3.51 -10.49
C GLY A 123 -4.78 2.43 -10.97
N LEU A 124 -3.55 2.41 -10.47
CA LEU A 124 -2.50 1.51 -10.95
C LEU A 124 -2.89 0.03 -10.90
N SER A 125 -3.64 -0.39 -9.90
CA SER A 125 -4.07 -1.79 -9.71
C SER A 125 -5.50 -2.08 -10.17
N ALA A 126 -6.16 -1.11 -10.76
CA ALA A 126 -7.53 -1.27 -11.21
C ALA A 126 -7.67 -2.23 -12.41
#